data_635331d31314da1c7de94c879d42dd74
#
_entry.id   635331d31314da1c7de94c879d42dd74
#
_cell.length_a   1.000
_cell.length_b   1.000
_cell.length_c   1.000
_cell.angle_alpha   90.00
_cell.angle_beta   90.00
_cell.angle_gamma   90.00
#
_symmetry.space_group_name_H-M   'P 1'
#
loop_
_entity.id
_entity.type
_entity.pdbx_description
1 polymer ?
#
loop_
_entity_poly.entity_id
_entity_poly.type
_entity_poly.pdbx_seq_one_letter_code
_entity_poly.pdbx_strand_id
1 'polypeptide(L)'
;MASLSREDTFIFTIARMNPPTPGHLFLIRTLINKALEKGAEHVYVFLSKSRNNDKDPLACPEKVEFLNGVGHTMIDSEKRLMIAETKGAMKQAIQDIQVHLICVPEKQHSGEREPTPVSELMKTVGANPRISEMIFIVGEDREKEFGDSIKKLFSKWPSIHSVKVIGLKREGMNQLVQSSKSAASARPEIGSISASYVRNLVRHILFAEDAKSKASPLKEFHELYEPYLDKKKIDQLYQAIVDGFARPDNKPKTKTASRARSKSVKRTENKQTRPNSPTRKASPNRKASPNRKASPNRKALSRKASRGGTRKGKLSI
;
A
#
# COMPACT_ATOMS: atom_id res chain seq x y z
N MET A 1 35.14 -11.54 4.11
CA MET A 1 33.83 -11.05 3.76
C MET A 1 33.74 -9.61 4.21
N ALA A 2 33.63 -8.63 3.32
CA ALA A 2 33.50 -7.24 3.70
C ALA A 2 32.16 -7.08 4.45
N SER A 3 32.21 -6.57 5.68
CA SER A 3 31.03 -6.14 6.43
C SER A 3 30.38 -5.04 5.59
N LEU A 4 29.23 -5.34 4.98
CA LEU A 4 28.38 -4.31 4.38
C LEU A 4 28.09 -3.29 5.47
N SER A 5 28.40 -2.02 5.24
CA SER A 5 28.15 -0.98 6.22
C SER A 5 26.64 -0.89 6.46
N ARG A 6 26.23 -0.62 7.70
CA ARG A 6 24.82 -0.53 8.14
C ARG A 6 23.98 0.48 7.34
N GLU A 7 24.62 1.34 6.57
CA GLU A 7 23.99 2.42 5.79
C GLU A 7 23.61 2.02 4.36
N ASP A 8 23.99 0.82 3.88
CA ASP A 8 23.84 0.45 2.47
C ASP A 8 22.48 -0.14 2.12
N THR A 9 21.67 -0.49 3.11
CA THR A 9 20.35 -1.12 2.91
C THR A 9 19.21 -0.16 3.25
N PHE A 10 18.36 0.13 2.27
CA PHE A 10 17.20 0.99 2.41
C PHE A 10 15.91 0.16 2.50
N ILE A 11 15.28 0.15 3.67
CA ILE A 11 14.09 -0.67 3.97
C ILE A 11 12.88 0.25 4.06
N PHE A 12 11.86 -0.02 3.23
CA PHE A 12 10.74 0.90 3.12
C PHE A 12 9.43 0.25 2.74
N THR A 13 8.35 1.01 2.94
CA THR A 13 7.02 0.75 2.40
C THR A 13 6.36 2.02 1.88
N ILE A 14 5.38 1.85 0.99
CA ILE A 14 4.46 2.89 0.56
C ILE A 14 3.07 2.48 1.01
N ALA A 15 2.46 3.26 1.89
CA ALA A 15 1.20 2.88 2.51
C ALA A 15 0.22 4.07 2.62
N ARG A 16 -1.07 3.75 2.62
CA ARG A 16 -2.11 4.75 2.82
C ARG A 16 -2.38 5.02 4.31
N MET A 17 -2.45 3.96 5.11
CA MET A 17 -2.69 3.99 6.56
C MET A 17 -3.82 4.96 6.97
N ASN A 18 -4.98 4.80 6.37
CA ASN A 18 -6.07 5.76 6.58
C ASN A 18 -7.41 5.10 6.92
N PRO A 19 -7.74 4.98 8.21
CA PRO A 19 -6.89 5.32 9.37
C PRO A 19 -5.73 4.33 9.58
N PRO A 20 -4.73 4.64 10.43
CA PRO A 20 -3.79 3.65 10.95
C PRO A 20 -4.54 2.52 11.65
N THR A 21 -4.12 1.27 11.50
CA THR A 21 -4.77 0.10 12.09
C THR A 21 -3.75 -0.89 12.62
N PRO A 22 -4.13 -1.82 13.51
CA PRO A 22 -3.26 -2.93 13.91
C PRO A 22 -2.66 -3.70 12.75
N GLY A 23 -3.41 -3.89 11.64
CA GLY A 23 -2.86 -4.52 10.43
C GLY A 23 -1.74 -3.72 9.76
N HIS A 24 -1.71 -2.40 9.92
CA HIS A 24 -0.58 -1.60 9.47
C HIS A 24 0.64 -1.71 10.40
N LEU A 25 0.42 -1.97 11.70
CA LEU A 25 1.51 -2.23 12.64
C LEU A 25 2.23 -3.54 12.33
N PHE A 26 1.51 -4.55 11.85
CA PHE A 26 2.14 -5.78 11.35
C PHE A 26 3.12 -5.50 10.19
N LEU A 27 2.78 -4.57 9.29
CA LEU A 27 3.67 -4.10 8.24
C LEU A 27 4.91 -3.40 8.85
N ILE A 28 4.72 -2.53 9.85
CA ILE A 28 5.83 -1.84 10.55
C ILE A 28 6.70 -2.83 11.31
N ARG A 29 6.12 -3.80 12.01
CA ARG A 29 6.85 -4.91 12.66
C ARG A 29 7.75 -5.65 11.67
N THR A 30 7.24 -5.90 10.47
CA THR A 30 8.02 -6.57 9.42
C THR A 30 9.18 -5.71 8.92
N LEU A 31 8.98 -4.38 8.78
CA LEU A 31 10.08 -3.45 8.47
C LEU A 31 11.16 -3.50 9.54
N ILE A 32 10.78 -3.44 10.83
CA ILE A 32 11.71 -3.52 11.97
C ILE A 32 12.46 -4.86 11.97
N ASN A 33 11.77 -5.99 11.76
CA ASN A 33 12.42 -7.30 11.70
C ASN A 33 13.42 -7.37 10.54
N LYS A 34 13.11 -6.81 9.39
CA LYS A 34 14.05 -6.74 8.26
C LYS A 34 15.24 -5.83 8.55
N ALA A 35 15.03 -4.74 9.30
CA ALA A 35 16.12 -3.89 9.75
C ALA A 35 17.06 -4.65 10.69
N LEU A 36 16.52 -5.41 11.65
CA LEU A 36 17.30 -6.27 12.54
C LEU A 36 18.13 -7.31 11.76
N GLU A 37 17.51 -8.00 10.78
CA GLU A 37 18.19 -8.99 9.94
C GLU A 37 19.34 -8.38 9.13
N LYS A 38 19.22 -7.12 8.75
CA LYS A 38 20.18 -6.40 7.90
C LYS A 38 21.16 -5.55 8.72
N GLY A 39 20.94 -5.40 10.03
CA GLY A 39 21.68 -4.46 10.86
C GLY A 39 21.46 -3.00 10.49
N ALA A 40 20.32 -2.68 9.84
CA ALA A 40 19.93 -1.32 9.50
C ALA A 40 19.29 -0.62 10.70
N GLU A 41 19.54 0.68 10.86
CA GLU A 41 19.02 1.49 11.98
C GLU A 41 17.77 2.28 11.58
N HIS A 42 17.47 2.37 10.29
CA HIS A 42 16.40 3.19 9.76
C HIS A 42 15.44 2.40 8.86
N VAL A 43 14.14 2.62 9.05
CA VAL A 43 13.09 2.14 8.15
C VAL A 43 12.17 3.28 7.76
N TYR A 44 11.61 3.23 6.56
CA TYR A 44 10.88 4.35 5.97
C TYR A 44 9.47 3.96 5.57
N VAL A 45 8.50 4.78 5.96
CA VAL A 45 7.10 4.63 5.60
C VAL A 45 6.65 5.87 4.85
N PHE A 46 6.45 5.75 3.54
CA PHE A 46 5.94 6.84 2.71
C PHE A 46 4.42 6.83 2.74
N LEU A 47 3.84 7.84 3.37
CA LEU A 47 2.40 7.97 3.55
C LEU A 47 1.78 8.75 2.40
N SER A 48 0.71 8.20 1.81
CA SER A 48 -0.05 8.94 0.81
C SER A 48 -0.75 10.14 1.44
N LYS A 49 -0.80 11.25 0.70
CA LYS A 49 -1.57 12.44 1.09
C LYS A 49 -3.05 12.34 0.72
N SER A 50 -3.48 11.23 0.10
CA SER A 50 -4.85 11.10 -0.38
C SER A 50 -5.84 11.46 0.73
N ARG A 51 -6.65 12.45 0.43
CA ARG A 51 -7.72 12.98 1.23
C ARG A 51 -8.98 12.81 0.41
N ASN A 52 -9.68 11.73 0.64
CA ASN A 52 -10.83 11.36 -0.16
C ASN A 52 -11.90 10.87 0.81
N ASN A 53 -13.01 11.52 0.80
CA ASN A 53 -14.21 11.43 1.60
C ASN A 53 -14.42 10.16 2.37
N ASP A 54 -14.63 9.06 1.65
CA ASP A 54 -15.04 7.80 2.26
C ASP A 54 -13.86 6.88 2.54
N LYS A 55 -12.74 7.10 1.86
CA LYS A 55 -11.60 6.18 1.89
C LYS A 55 -10.41 6.70 2.69
N ASP A 56 -10.30 8.01 2.82
CA ASP A 56 -9.13 8.67 3.40
C ASP A 56 -9.52 9.82 4.35
N PRO A 57 -10.19 9.53 5.50
CA PRO A 57 -10.69 10.55 6.40
C PRO A 57 -9.59 11.39 7.06
N LEU A 58 -8.40 10.83 7.28
CA LEU A 58 -7.30 11.50 7.97
C LEU A 58 -6.33 12.18 6.99
N ALA A 59 -5.92 13.41 7.32
CA ALA A 59 -4.77 14.06 6.68
C ALA A 59 -3.45 13.39 7.13
N CYS A 60 -2.36 13.60 6.36
CA CYS A 60 -1.12 12.94 6.70
C CYS A 60 -0.54 13.34 8.08
N PRO A 61 -0.58 14.60 8.51
CA PRO A 61 -0.16 14.96 9.87
C PRO A 61 -0.96 14.25 10.97
N GLU A 62 -2.29 14.09 10.79
CA GLU A 62 -3.13 13.36 11.73
C GLU A 62 -2.72 11.87 11.81
N LYS A 63 -2.39 11.24 10.69
CA LYS A 63 -1.86 9.86 10.69
C LYS A 63 -0.55 9.75 11.45
N VAL A 64 0.37 10.70 11.23
CA VAL A 64 1.67 10.74 11.91
C VAL A 64 1.48 10.90 13.41
N GLU A 65 0.55 11.76 13.84
CA GLU A 65 0.25 11.97 15.25
C GLU A 65 -0.13 10.67 15.99
N PHE A 66 -1.00 9.85 15.40
CA PHE A 66 -1.38 8.56 16.00
C PHE A 66 -0.30 7.49 15.87
N LEU A 67 0.47 7.51 14.79
CA LEU A 67 1.53 6.51 14.57
C LEU A 67 2.76 6.81 15.41
N ASN A 68 3.22 8.07 15.48
CA ASN A 68 4.51 8.46 16.06
C ASN A 68 4.51 9.90 16.63
N GLY A 69 3.38 10.40 17.13
CA GLY A 69 3.28 11.72 17.76
C GLY A 69 3.81 11.76 19.19
N VAL A 70 3.45 12.79 19.92
CA VAL A 70 3.86 12.95 21.31
C VAL A 70 3.08 12.00 22.22
N GLY A 71 3.76 11.36 23.15
CA GLY A 71 3.19 10.46 24.17
C GLY A 71 3.07 9.02 23.69
N HIS A 72 2.01 8.33 24.14
CA HIS A 72 1.78 6.92 23.82
C HIS A 72 1.34 6.78 22.35
N THR A 73 2.17 6.17 21.50
CA THR A 73 1.92 6.04 20.08
C THR A 73 1.80 4.57 19.65
N MET A 74 1.22 4.35 18.48
CA MET A 74 1.04 3.00 17.95
C MET A 74 2.38 2.31 17.67
N ILE A 75 3.39 3.04 17.15
CA ILE A 75 4.72 2.49 16.85
C ILE A 75 5.47 2.15 18.12
N ASP A 76 5.45 3.03 19.13
CA ASP A 76 6.11 2.77 20.40
C ASP A 76 5.49 1.58 21.13
N SER A 77 4.17 1.43 21.05
CA SER A 77 3.47 0.28 21.62
C SER A 77 3.84 -1.01 20.89
N GLU A 78 3.89 -0.98 19.56
CA GLU A 78 4.33 -2.14 18.78
C GLU A 78 5.77 -2.53 19.11
N LYS A 79 6.69 -1.57 19.20
CA LYS A 79 8.07 -1.84 19.65
C LYS A 79 8.11 -2.45 21.05
N ARG A 80 7.30 -1.94 21.99
CA ARG A 80 7.22 -2.53 23.36
C ARG A 80 6.74 -3.97 23.32
N LEU A 81 5.74 -4.30 22.50
CA LEU A 81 5.27 -5.67 22.31
C LEU A 81 6.37 -6.56 21.71
N MET A 82 7.08 -6.09 20.69
CA MET A 82 8.23 -6.82 20.12
C MET A 82 9.34 -7.05 21.16
N ILE A 83 9.67 -6.05 21.97
CA ILE A 83 10.66 -6.14 23.03
C ILE A 83 10.25 -7.16 24.10
N ALA A 84 8.98 -7.22 24.46
CA ALA A 84 8.45 -8.20 25.41
C ALA A 84 8.59 -9.64 24.91
N GLU A 85 8.42 -9.85 23.61
CA GLU A 85 8.54 -11.17 22.95
C GLU A 85 10.00 -11.59 22.69
N THR A 86 10.96 -10.66 22.81
CA THR A 86 12.37 -10.84 22.41
C THR A 86 13.28 -11.04 23.63
N LYS A 87 14.43 -11.71 23.44
CA LYS A 87 15.42 -11.93 24.51
C LYS A 87 16.77 -11.28 24.18
N GLY A 88 17.50 -10.95 25.21
CA GLY A 88 18.90 -10.51 25.12
C GLY A 88 19.12 -9.16 24.43
N ALA A 89 20.26 -9.02 23.76
CA ALA A 89 20.71 -7.76 23.13
C ALA A 89 19.80 -7.25 22.01
N MET A 90 18.97 -8.12 21.44
CA MET A 90 18.04 -7.73 20.37
C MET A 90 16.96 -6.75 20.85
N LYS A 91 16.68 -6.67 22.16
CA LYS A 91 15.75 -5.69 22.74
C LYS A 91 16.22 -4.26 22.49
N GLN A 92 17.50 -4.00 22.74
CA GLN A 92 18.10 -2.68 22.50
C GLN A 92 18.08 -2.35 21.01
N ALA A 93 18.43 -3.30 20.15
CA ALA A 93 18.38 -3.09 18.71
C ALA A 93 16.98 -2.73 18.19
N ILE A 94 15.91 -3.34 18.72
CA ILE A 94 14.50 -2.95 18.36
C ILE A 94 14.25 -1.51 18.78
N GLN A 95 14.70 -1.10 19.96
CA GLN A 95 14.50 0.25 20.47
C GLN A 95 15.21 1.30 19.62
N ASP A 96 16.42 1.00 19.18
CA ASP A 96 17.29 1.91 18.42
C ASP A 96 16.83 2.10 16.97
N ILE A 97 16.09 1.15 16.38
CA ILE A 97 15.57 1.30 15.03
C ILE A 97 14.62 2.49 14.95
N GLN A 98 14.93 3.42 14.06
CA GLN A 98 14.13 4.61 13.81
C GLN A 98 13.13 4.36 12.68
N VAL A 99 11.84 4.62 12.94
CA VAL A 99 10.77 4.53 11.96
C VAL A 99 10.45 5.93 11.44
N HIS A 100 10.85 6.22 10.21
CA HIS A 100 10.63 7.50 9.56
C HIS A 100 9.30 7.50 8.82
N LEU A 101 8.36 8.34 9.25
CA LEU A 101 7.08 8.57 8.59
C LEU A 101 7.20 9.78 7.66
N ILE A 102 7.12 9.56 6.36
CA ILE A 102 7.30 10.60 5.36
C ILE A 102 5.96 10.91 4.71
N CYS A 103 5.42 12.09 5.01
CA CYS A 103 4.24 12.63 4.35
C CYS A 103 4.61 13.20 2.98
N VAL A 104 3.76 12.93 1.99
CA VAL A 104 3.85 13.64 0.71
C VAL A 104 3.47 15.10 0.94
N PRO A 105 4.33 16.06 0.61
CA PRO A 105 4.06 17.48 0.80
C PRO A 105 2.90 17.98 -0.08
N GLU A 106 2.30 19.09 0.32
CA GLU A 106 1.38 19.81 -0.55
C GLU A 106 2.15 20.42 -1.73
N LYS A 107 1.45 20.58 -2.85
CA LYS A 107 1.99 21.23 -4.03
C LYS A 107 2.28 22.71 -3.73
N GLN A 108 3.51 23.15 -3.93
CA GLN A 108 3.92 24.50 -3.58
C GLN A 108 3.62 25.55 -4.68
N HIS A 109 3.75 25.18 -5.94
CA HIS A 109 3.56 26.12 -7.06
C HIS A 109 2.62 25.58 -8.14
N SER A 110 1.86 26.49 -8.78
CA SER A 110 1.06 26.17 -9.96
C SER A 110 1.99 25.82 -11.12
N GLY A 111 1.85 24.64 -11.70
CA GLY A 111 2.72 24.17 -12.79
C GLY A 111 3.65 23.02 -12.41
N GLU A 112 4.00 22.85 -11.14
CA GLU A 112 4.72 21.66 -10.68
C GLU A 112 3.85 20.41 -10.80
N ARG A 113 4.52 19.27 -10.99
CA ARG A 113 3.84 17.97 -10.89
C ARG A 113 3.42 17.73 -9.43
N GLU A 114 2.25 17.16 -9.28
CA GLU A 114 1.75 16.75 -7.96
C GLU A 114 2.75 15.81 -7.29
N PRO A 115 3.27 16.11 -6.08
CA PRO A 115 4.13 15.21 -5.35
C PRO A 115 3.42 13.89 -5.03
N THR A 116 4.16 12.79 -5.10
CA THR A 116 3.65 11.43 -4.85
C THR A 116 4.55 10.72 -3.84
N PRO A 117 4.10 9.65 -3.18
CA PRO A 117 4.98 8.84 -2.33
C PRO A 117 6.23 8.34 -3.07
N VAL A 118 6.10 8.04 -4.37
CA VAL A 118 7.22 7.60 -5.20
C VAL A 118 8.21 8.74 -5.45
N SER A 119 7.73 9.98 -5.67
CA SER A 119 8.64 11.12 -5.83
C SER A 119 9.41 11.44 -4.56
N GLU A 120 8.78 11.30 -3.39
CA GLU A 120 9.47 11.47 -2.10
C GLU A 120 10.46 10.32 -1.83
N LEU A 121 10.12 9.08 -2.20
CA LEU A 121 11.04 7.95 -2.19
C LEU A 121 12.28 8.26 -3.04
N MET A 122 12.09 8.74 -4.27
CA MET A 122 13.21 9.09 -5.16
C MET A 122 14.10 10.18 -4.57
N LYS A 123 13.53 11.22 -3.96
CA LYS A 123 14.28 12.27 -3.27
C LYS A 123 15.11 11.71 -2.11
N THR A 124 14.48 10.88 -1.28
CA THR A 124 15.14 10.28 -0.09
C THR A 124 16.31 9.39 -0.51
N VAL A 125 16.11 8.53 -1.52
CA VAL A 125 17.18 7.67 -2.04
C VAL A 125 18.26 8.49 -2.72
N GLY A 126 17.88 9.52 -3.51
CA GLY A 126 18.83 10.40 -4.19
C GLY A 126 19.70 11.23 -3.26
N ALA A 127 19.22 11.53 -2.06
CA ALA A 127 19.98 12.23 -1.03
C ALA A 127 21.01 11.33 -0.33
N ASN A 128 20.93 10.02 -0.51
CA ASN A 128 21.87 9.07 0.10
C ASN A 128 22.52 8.16 -0.95
N PRO A 129 23.68 8.55 -1.50
CA PRO A 129 24.37 7.82 -2.56
C PRO A 129 24.99 6.49 -2.10
N ARG A 130 25.02 6.21 -0.79
CA ARG A 130 25.55 4.94 -0.23
C ARG A 130 24.55 3.79 -0.38
N ILE A 131 23.27 4.06 -0.61
CA ILE A 131 22.26 3.01 -0.75
C ILE A 131 22.59 2.12 -1.95
N SER A 132 22.83 0.84 -1.67
CA SER A 132 23.14 -0.19 -2.68
C SER A 132 22.09 -1.31 -2.75
N GLU A 133 21.37 -1.57 -1.65
CA GLU A 133 20.29 -2.54 -1.57
C GLU A 133 18.99 -1.84 -1.13
N MET A 134 17.89 -2.18 -1.79
CA MET A 134 16.55 -1.71 -1.41
C MET A 134 15.65 -2.90 -1.08
N ILE A 135 14.92 -2.80 0.03
CA ILE A 135 13.92 -3.79 0.44
C ILE A 135 12.56 -3.09 0.55
N PHE A 136 11.69 -3.41 -0.39
CA PHE A 136 10.31 -2.91 -0.42
C PHE A 136 9.36 -3.93 0.17
N ILE A 137 8.64 -3.57 1.24
CA ILE A 137 7.66 -4.42 1.89
C ILE A 137 6.27 -3.89 1.56
N VAL A 138 5.38 -4.76 1.07
CA VAL A 138 4.05 -4.38 0.59
C VAL A 138 3.04 -5.51 0.83
N GLY A 139 1.75 -5.22 0.86
CA GLY A 139 0.72 -6.27 0.90
C GLY A 139 0.79 -7.16 -0.35
N GLU A 140 0.58 -8.46 -0.19
CA GLU A 140 0.65 -9.45 -1.28
C GLU A 140 -0.24 -9.08 -2.48
N ASP A 141 -1.41 -8.49 -2.22
CA ASP A 141 -2.34 -8.00 -3.22
C ASP A 141 -1.74 -6.95 -4.18
N ARG A 142 -0.63 -6.33 -3.78
CA ARG A 142 0.05 -5.26 -4.53
C ARG A 142 1.50 -5.59 -4.91
N GLU A 143 1.99 -6.74 -4.48
CA GLU A 143 3.39 -7.14 -4.68
C GLU A 143 3.79 -7.09 -6.14
N LYS A 144 2.98 -7.68 -7.02
CA LYS A 144 3.28 -7.74 -8.45
C LYS A 144 3.25 -6.34 -9.08
N GLU A 145 2.16 -5.60 -8.90
CA GLU A 145 1.96 -4.30 -9.57
C GLU A 145 2.98 -3.25 -9.11
N PHE A 146 3.11 -3.08 -7.81
CA PHE A 146 4.04 -2.09 -7.25
C PHE A 146 5.48 -2.57 -7.28
N GLY A 147 5.70 -3.87 -7.06
CA GLY A 147 7.04 -4.44 -7.08
C GLY A 147 7.73 -4.30 -8.42
N ASP A 148 7.05 -4.62 -9.51
CA ASP A 148 7.59 -4.47 -10.86
C ASP A 148 7.86 -2.99 -11.19
N SER A 149 6.96 -2.10 -10.77
CA SER A 149 7.14 -0.65 -10.96
C SER A 149 8.36 -0.11 -10.21
N ILE A 150 8.56 -0.49 -8.95
CA ILE A 150 9.70 -0.08 -8.14
C ILE A 150 11.00 -0.67 -8.69
N LYS A 151 11.04 -1.96 -9.02
CA LYS A 151 12.22 -2.60 -9.65
C LYS A 151 12.61 -1.86 -10.93
N LYS A 152 11.66 -1.59 -11.82
CA LYS A 152 11.89 -0.86 -13.06
C LYS A 152 12.38 0.57 -12.82
N LEU A 153 11.85 1.26 -11.79
CA LEU A 153 12.26 2.61 -11.44
C LEU A 153 13.73 2.66 -11.05
N PHE A 154 14.15 1.76 -10.15
CA PHE A 154 15.49 1.78 -9.58
C PHE A 154 16.53 0.96 -10.36
N SER A 155 16.14 0.16 -11.35
CA SER A 155 17.09 -0.57 -12.22
C SER A 155 18.03 0.36 -13.01
N LYS A 156 17.69 1.65 -13.12
CA LYS A 156 18.49 2.67 -13.81
C LYS A 156 19.39 3.51 -12.89
N TRP A 157 19.37 3.23 -11.59
CA TRP A 157 20.17 3.96 -10.61
C TRP A 157 21.51 3.24 -10.39
N PRO A 158 22.64 3.90 -10.75
CA PRO A 158 23.95 3.23 -10.74
C PRO A 158 24.40 2.69 -9.38
N SER A 159 23.98 3.34 -8.28
CA SER A 159 24.30 2.91 -6.93
C SER A 159 23.46 1.72 -6.46
N ILE A 160 22.27 1.46 -7.05
CA ILE A 160 21.36 0.42 -6.59
C ILE A 160 21.65 -0.90 -7.30
N HIS A 161 22.21 -1.86 -6.58
CA HIS A 161 22.57 -3.17 -7.12
C HIS A 161 21.48 -4.22 -6.92
N SER A 162 20.61 -4.02 -5.93
CA SER A 162 19.55 -4.98 -5.58
C SER A 162 18.27 -4.28 -5.14
N VAL A 163 17.13 -4.72 -5.71
CA VAL A 163 15.79 -4.32 -5.27
C VAL A 163 14.99 -5.58 -4.96
N LYS A 164 14.76 -5.84 -3.68
CA LYS A 164 13.93 -6.94 -3.19
C LYS A 164 12.53 -6.44 -2.87
N VAL A 165 11.52 -7.19 -3.29
CA VAL A 165 10.12 -6.93 -2.95
C VAL A 165 9.61 -8.10 -2.12
N ILE A 166 8.95 -7.79 -1.01
CA ILE A 166 8.41 -8.78 -0.08
C ILE A 166 6.92 -8.51 0.07
N GLY A 167 6.11 -9.46 -0.43
CA GLY A 167 4.66 -9.45 -0.25
C GLY A 167 4.28 -10.01 1.12
N LEU A 168 3.50 -9.27 1.88
CA LEU A 168 2.94 -9.73 3.15
C LEU A 168 1.59 -10.38 2.92
N LYS A 169 1.47 -11.66 3.25
CA LYS A 169 0.20 -12.37 3.28
C LYS A 169 -0.67 -11.85 4.41
N ARG A 170 -1.89 -11.53 4.07
CA ARG A 170 -2.93 -11.19 5.04
C ARG A 170 -3.72 -12.48 5.36
N GLU A 171 -3.15 -13.34 6.17
CA GLU A 171 -3.82 -14.55 6.62
C GLU A 171 -5.09 -14.17 7.40
N GLY A 172 -6.22 -14.79 7.08
CA GLY A 172 -7.50 -14.57 7.76
C GLY A 172 -8.46 -13.54 7.14
N MET A 173 -8.06 -12.68 6.21
CA MET A 173 -8.93 -11.62 5.67
C MET A 173 -10.14 -12.13 4.88
N ASN A 174 -10.05 -13.30 4.25
CA ASN A 174 -11.14 -13.85 3.43
C ASN A 174 -12.24 -14.53 4.25
N GLN A 175 -11.99 -14.91 5.50
CA GLN A 175 -13.00 -15.54 6.36
C GLN A 175 -13.95 -14.53 7.01
N LEU A 176 -13.49 -13.32 7.31
CA LEU A 176 -14.30 -12.28 7.96
C LEU A 176 -15.37 -11.66 7.05
N VAL A 177 -15.14 -11.61 5.74
CA VAL A 177 -16.11 -11.05 4.79
C VAL A 177 -17.30 -12.03 4.56
N GLN A 178 -17.09 -13.33 4.74
CA GLN A 178 -18.11 -14.35 4.52
C GLN A 178 -18.91 -14.73 5.79
N SER A 179 -18.41 -14.42 6.99
CA SER A 179 -19.00 -14.87 8.25
C SER A 179 -19.77 -13.80 9.03
N SER A 180 -20.26 -12.75 8.40
CA SER A 180 -21.02 -11.69 9.07
C SER A 180 -22.35 -12.13 9.70
N LYS A 181 -22.65 -13.42 9.74
CA LYS A 181 -23.87 -13.97 10.34
C LYS A 181 -23.71 -14.75 11.65
N SER A 182 -22.50 -15.00 12.16
CA SER A 182 -22.36 -15.79 13.41
C SER A 182 -21.08 -15.58 14.24
N ALA A 183 -20.42 -14.44 14.16
CA ALA A 183 -19.13 -14.26 14.82
C ALA A 183 -19.22 -13.44 16.11
N ALA A 184 -19.87 -13.97 17.14
CA ALA A 184 -19.83 -13.36 18.49
C ALA A 184 -18.57 -13.75 19.30
N SER A 185 -17.59 -14.49 18.78
CA SER A 185 -16.48 -14.98 19.62
C SER A 185 -15.09 -15.10 18.99
N ALA A 186 -14.88 -14.75 17.73
CA ALA A 186 -13.53 -14.79 17.16
C ALA A 186 -12.99 -13.35 17.01
N ARG A 187 -12.06 -12.94 17.89
CA ARG A 187 -11.30 -11.72 17.67
C ARG A 187 -10.56 -11.86 16.34
N PRO A 188 -10.69 -10.89 15.41
CA PRO A 188 -9.93 -10.94 14.16
C PRO A 188 -8.44 -10.95 14.49
N GLU A 189 -7.66 -11.83 13.86
CA GLU A 189 -6.21 -11.81 14.01
C GLU A 189 -5.70 -10.41 13.68
N ILE A 190 -4.82 -9.87 14.51
CA ILE A 190 -4.35 -8.48 14.49
C ILE A 190 -3.91 -8.05 13.09
N GLY A 191 -3.24 -8.94 12.34
CA GLY A 191 -2.79 -8.69 10.97
C GLY A 191 -3.91 -8.50 9.92
N SER A 192 -5.14 -8.93 10.23
CA SER A 192 -6.28 -8.89 9.31
C SER A 192 -7.09 -7.58 9.38
N ILE A 193 -6.87 -6.74 10.39
CA ILE A 193 -7.66 -5.52 10.61
C ILE A 193 -7.32 -4.45 9.56
N SER A 194 -8.20 -4.30 8.59
CA SER A 194 -8.03 -3.33 7.51
C SER A 194 -8.58 -1.95 7.86
N ALA A 195 -8.05 -0.89 7.21
CA ALA A 195 -8.60 0.45 7.32
C ALA A 195 -10.07 0.54 6.84
N SER A 196 -10.48 -0.31 5.89
CA SER A 196 -11.87 -0.37 5.44
C SER A 196 -12.79 -0.90 6.52
N TYR A 197 -12.34 -1.91 7.27
CA TYR A 197 -13.08 -2.43 8.42
C TYR A 197 -13.31 -1.33 9.47
N VAL A 198 -12.25 -0.65 9.88
CA VAL A 198 -12.34 0.43 10.88
C VAL A 198 -13.26 1.56 10.40
N ARG A 199 -13.15 1.98 9.14
CA ARG A 199 -14.05 3.01 8.60
C ARG A 199 -15.52 2.57 8.60
N ASN A 200 -15.79 1.33 8.27
CA ASN A 200 -17.16 0.79 8.32
C ASN A 200 -17.68 0.72 9.76
N LEU A 201 -16.85 0.33 10.71
CA LEU A 201 -17.19 0.31 12.14
C LEU A 201 -17.59 1.71 12.62
N VAL A 202 -16.78 2.75 12.31
CA VAL A 202 -17.10 4.14 12.66
C VAL A 202 -18.40 4.61 11.98
N ARG A 203 -18.65 4.23 10.71
CA ARG A 203 -19.92 4.54 10.05
C ARG A 203 -21.10 3.87 10.75
N HIS A 204 -21.00 2.61 11.15
CA HIS A 204 -22.06 1.95 11.90
C HIS A 204 -22.38 2.71 13.20
N ILE A 205 -21.36 3.21 13.91
CA ILE A 205 -21.56 4.04 15.11
C ILE A 205 -22.28 5.36 14.76
N LEU A 206 -21.88 6.03 13.67
CA LEU A 206 -22.46 7.32 13.26
C LEU A 206 -23.92 7.21 12.83
N PHE A 207 -24.28 6.16 12.10
CA PHE A 207 -25.59 5.98 11.52
C PHE A 207 -26.55 5.14 12.38
N ALA A 208 -26.09 4.63 13.54
CA ALA A 208 -26.97 3.95 14.47
C ALA A 208 -27.99 4.93 15.08
N GLU A 209 -29.26 4.53 15.07
CA GLU A 209 -30.38 5.39 15.49
C GLU A 209 -30.46 5.49 17.04
N ASP A 210 -30.07 4.47 17.74
CA ASP A 210 -30.19 4.38 19.20
C ASP A 210 -28.83 4.11 19.90
N ALA A 211 -28.77 4.42 21.20
CA ALA A 211 -27.58 4.25 22.02
C ALA A 211 -27.13 2.78 22.17
N LYS A 212 -28.07 1.84 22.14
CA LYS A 212 -27.77 0.42 22.28
C LYS A 212 -27.10 -0.12 21.04
N SER A 213 -27.54 0.28 19.85
CA SER A 213 -26.93 -0.08 18.56
C SER A 213 -25.52 0.51 18.39
N LYS A 214 -25.25 1.69 19.04
CA LYS A 214 -23.92 2.31 19.06
C LYS A 214 -22.92 1.62 19.99
N ALA A 215 -23.41 1.09 21.12
CA ALA A 215 -22.56 0.65 22.23
C ALA A 215 -21.61 -0.50 21.81
N SER A 216 -22.11 -1.50 21.09
CA SER A 216 -21.29 -2.66 20.68
C SER A 216 -20.18 -2.30 19.68
N PRO A 217 -20.47 -1.59 18.56
CA PRO A 217 -19.41 -1.17 17.64
C PRO A 217 -18.40 -0.18 18.25
N LEU A 218 -18.84 0.69 19.17
CA LEU A 218 -17.93 1.61 19.86
C LEU A 218 -16.98 0.85 20.80
N LYS A 219 -17.49 -0.12 21.53
CA LYS A 219 -16.68 -0.99 22.38
C LYS A 219 -15.66 -1.75 21.54
N GLU A 220 -16.08 -2.31 20.41
CA GLU A 220 -15.19 -3.01 19.48
C GLU A 220 -14.09 -2.07 18.95
N PHE A 221 -14.43 -0.83 18.59
CA PHE A 221 -13.44 0.17 18.16
C PHE A 221 -12.39 0.40 19.27
N HIS A 222 -12.81 0.56 20.53
CA HIS A 222 -11.88 0.71 21.65
C HIS A 222 -10.99 -0.54 21.83
N GLU A 223 -11.56 -1.73 21.84
CA GLU A 223 -10.84 -3.00 22.00
C GLU A 223 -9.76 -3.22 20.91
N LEU A 224 -9.99 -2.73 19.68
CA LEU A 224 -9.03 -2.81 18.60
C LEU A 224 -7.75 -1.98 18.86
N TYR A 225 -7.88 -0.84 19.52
CA TYR A 225 -6.78 0.10 19.71
C TYR A 225 -6.18 0.09 21.12
N GLU A 226 -6.88 -0.46 22.12
CA GLU A 226 -6.44 -0.55 23.51
C GLU A 226 -5.00 -1.08 23.69
N PRO A 227 -4.52 -2.09 22.91
CA PRO A 227 -3.13 -2.55 23.03
C PRO A 227 -2.10 -1.51 22.62
N TYR A 228 -2.49 -0.48 21.85
CA TYR A 228 -1.58 0.44 21.17
C TYR A 228 -1.72 1.89 21.61
N LEU A 229 -2.89 2.30 22.08
CA LEU A 229 -3.19 3.68 22.45
C LEU A 229 -3.90 3.73 23.81
N ASP A 230 -3.70 4.78 24.55
CA ASP A 230 -4.53 5.08 25.72
C ASP A 230 -5.96 5.50 25.33
N LYS A 231 -6.88 5.42 26.27
CA LYS A 231 -8.30 5.72 26.03
C LYS A 231 -8.50 7.10 25.41
N LYS A 232 -7.78 8.12 25.89
CA LYS A 232 -7.89 9.49 25.38
C LYS A 232 -7.49 9.57 23.90
N LYS A 233 -6.39 8.92 23.52
CA LYS A 233 -5.95 8.86 22.12
C LYS A 233 -6.87 8.01 21.23
N ILE A 234 -7.50 6.97 21.75
CA ILE A 234 -8.52 6.20 21.04
C ILE A 234 -9.73 7.09 20.73
N ASP A 235 -10.22 7.85 21.72
CA ASP A 235 -11.33 8.78 21.53
C ASP A 235 -10.97 9.90 20.53
N GLN A 236 -9.74 10.41 20.57
CA GLN A 236 -9.22 11.37 19.60
C GLN A 236 -9.15 10.79 18.18
N LEU A 237 -8.69 9.56 18.03
CA LEU A 237 -8.65 8.87 16.72
C LEU A 237 -10.06 8.69 16.16
N TYR A 238 -11.01 8.22 17.01
CA TYR A 238 -12.40 8.10 16.64
C TYR A 238 -12.95 9.43 16.13
N GLN A 239 -12.80 10.50 16.91
CA GLN A 239 -13.28 11.84 16.54
C GLN A 239 -12.63 12.36 15.26
N ALA A 240 -11.32 12.19 15.08
CA ALA A 240 -10.62 12.60 13.88
C ALA A 240 -11.16 11.88 12.61
N ILE A 241 -11.54 10.60 12.72
CA ILE A 241 -12.16 9.86 11.61
C ILE A 241 -13.55 10.42 11.31
N VAL A 242 -14.35 10.70 12.34
CA VAL A 242 -15.69 11.31 12.23
C VAL A 242 -15.61 12.67 11.54
N ASP A 243 -14.73 13.55 12.02
CA ASP A 243 -14.49 14.86 11.44
C ASP A 243 -14.02 14.77 9.99
N GLY A 244 -13.17 13.77 9.70
CA GLY A 244 -12.71 13.47 8.35
C GLY A 244 -13.84 13.14 7.39
N PHE A 245 -14.85 12.38 7.83
CA PHE A 245 -16.04 12.09 7.01
C PHE A 245 -16.95 13.30 6.81
N ALA A 246 -16.99 14.22 7.77
CA ALA A 246 -17.84 15.41 7.73
C ALA A 246 -17.24 16.58 6.91
N ARG A 247 -15.95 16.53 6.55
CA ARG A 247 -15.27 17.63 5.84
C ARG A 247 -15.93 17.95 4.49
N PRO A 248 -16.17 19.25 4.17
CA PRO A 248 -16.88 19.66 2.93
C PRO A 248 -16.14 19.27 1.63
N ASP A 249 -14.83 19.36 1.64
CA ASP A 249 -13.94 18.98 0.51
C ASP A 249 -13.91 17.46 0.28
N ASN A 250 -14.46 16.74 1.22
CA ASN A 250 -14.67 15.33 1.16
C ASN A 250 -15.98 14.91 0.50
N LYS A 251 -16.89 15.78 0.11
CA LYS A 251 -18.09 15.38 -0.61
C LYS A 251 -17.71 14.79 -1.97
N PRO A 252 -18.27 13.64 -2.38
CA PRO A 252 -18.07 13.13 -3.71
C PRO A 252 -18.46 14.24 -4.67
N LYS A 253 -17.54 14.66 -5.55
CA LYS A 253 -17.91 15.49 -6.70
C LYS A 253 -18.98 14.67 -7.42
N THR A 254 -20.25 15.00 -7.18
CA THR A 254 -21.35 14.49 -7.98
C THR A 254 -20.91 14.75 -9.39
N LYS A 255 -20.75 13.68 -10.18
CA LYS A 255 -20.52 13.79 -11.61
C LYS A 255 -21.76 14.48 -12.15
N THR A 256 -21.77 15.80 -12.03
CA THR A 256 -22.79 16.64 -12.65
C THR A 256 -22.74 16.26 -14.11
N ALA A 257 -23.84 15.77 -14.59
CA ALA A 257 -24.11 15.34 -15.94
C ALA A 257 -23.79 16.47 -16.94
N SER A 258 -22.50 16.69 -17.23
CA SER A 258 -22.02 17.57 -18.29
C SER A 258 -21.72 16.80 -19.58
N ARG A 259 -22.40 15.65 -19.76
CA ARG A 259 -22.31 14.87 -21.00
C ARG A 259 -23.64 14.82 -21.75
N ALA A 260 -24.37 15.95 -21.71
CA ALA A 260 -25.57 16.13 -22.50
C ALA A 260 -25.53 17.51 -23.16
N ARG A 261 -24.61 17.76 -24.08
CA ARG A 261 -24.74 18.79 -25.12
C ARG A 261 -23.57 18.73 -26.09
N SER A 262 -23.66 17.83 -27.04
CA SER A 262 -23.23 18.05 -28.42
C SER A 262 -23.89 17.01 -29.33
N LYS A 263 -25.23 17.01 -29.36
CA LYS A 263 -25.92 16.60 -30.59
C LYS A 263 -25.80 17.80 -31.53
N SER A 264 -24.80 17.74 -32.39
CA SER A 264 -24.67 18.65 -33.52
C SER A 264 -25.95 18.66 -34.30
N VAL A 265 -26.57 19.84 -34.30
CA VAL A 265 -27.62 20.22 -35.25
C VAL A 265 -27.07 19.98 -36.63
N LYS A 266 -27.63 19.02 -37.37
CA LYS A 266 -27.46 18.91 -38.81
C LYS A 266 -28.07 20.15 -39.43
N ARG A 267 -27.24 21.08 -39.82
CA ARG A 267 -27.60 22.22 -40.64
C ARG A 267 -27.70 21.71 -42.07
N THR A 268 -28.93 21.55 -42.54
CA THR A 268 -29.29 21.46 -43.96
C THR A 268 -29.07 22.83 -44.58
N GLU A 269 -28.07 22.99 -45.41
CA GLU A 269 -27.98 24.12 -46.32
C GLU A 269 -27.46 23.71 -47.68
N ASN A 270 -28.39 23.86 -48.60
CA ASN A 270 -28.29 24.42 -49.93
C ASN A 270 -27.11 24.06 -50.86
N LYS A 271 -27.57 23.35 -51.88
CA LYS A 271 -26.95 23.30 -53.19
C LYS A 271 -26.61 24.71 -53.73
N GLN A 272 -25.35 24.95 -53.98
CA GLN A 272 -24.93 25.88 -55.01
C GLN A 272 -23.79 25.29 -55.85
N THR A 273 -24.14 25.07 -57.08
CA THR A 273 -23.33 24.67 -58.21
C THR A 273 -22.21 25.67 -58.48
N ARG A 274 -20.97 25.16 -58.69
CA ARG A 274 -19.98 25.72 -59.67
C ARG A 274 -18.68 24.90 -59.71
N PRO A 275 -17.82 25.10 -60.74
CA PRO A 275 -17.57 24.08 -61.76
C PRO A 275 -16.13 23.54 -61.79
N ASN A 276 -15.95 22.46 -62.56
CA ASN A 276 -14.78 21.87 -63.16
C ASN A 276 -13.42 22.57 -62.99
N SER A 277 -12.40 21.81 -62.53
CA SER A 277 -11.04 21.73 -63.10
C SER A 277 -10.17 20.73 -62.32
N PRO A 278 -8.98 20.27 -62.74
CA PRO A 278 -8.85 19.05 -63.54
C PRO A 278 -8.02 17.97 -62.84
N THR A 279 -8.18 16.79 -63.34
CA THR A 279 -7.32 15.59 -63.25
C THR A 279 -5.89 15.78 -62.72
N ARG A 280 -5.59 15.06 -61.66
CA ARG A 280 -4.19 14.70 -61.34
C ARG A 280 -4.03 13.20 -61.12
N LYS A 281 -3.11 12.67 -61.90
CA LYS A 281 -2.69 11.32 -62.20
C LYS A 281 -2.52 10.42 -60.95
N ALA A 282 -2.90 9.19 -61.16
CA ALA A 282 -2.58 8.04 -60.34
C ALA A 282 -1.07 7.81 -60.21
N SER A 283 -0.62 7.39 -59.03
CA SER A 283 0.69 6.77 -58.82
C SER A 283 0.51 5.37 -58.22
N PRO A 284 1.39 4.44 -58.56
CA PRO A 284 1.10 3.03 -58.55
C PRO A 284 1.56 2.28 -57.29
N ASN A 285 0.85 1.22 -56.99
CA ASN A 285 1.27 -0.04 -56.39
C ASN A 285 2.38 -0.02 -55.34
N ARG A 286 2.03 -0.32 -54.12
CA ARG A 286 2.96 -0.97 -53.17
C ARG A 286 2.48 -2.38 -52.85
N LYS A 287 3.35 -3.30 -53.23
CA LYS A 287 3.26 -4.75 -53.12
C LYS A 287 2.97 -5.26 -51.74
N ALA A 288 2.10 -6.24 -51.64
CA ALA A 288 1.88 -7.10 -50.50
C ALA A 288 3.16 -7.85 -50.07
N SER A 289 3.44 -7.92 -48.80
CA SER A 289 4.48 -8.81 -48.22
C SER A 289 3.85 -10.08 -47.68
N PRO A 290 4.56 -11.21 -47.80
CA PRO A 290 3.98 -12.52 -47.66
C PRO A 290 3.94 -13.05 -46.22
N ASN A 291 2.96 -13.89 -45.99
CA ASN A 291 2.74 -14.87 -44.92
C ASN A 291 3.99 -15.32 -44.16
N ARG A 292 3.97 -15.20 -42.85
CA ARG A 292 4.82 -15.95 -41.92
C ARG A 292 4.06 -17.16 -41.40
N LYS A 293 4.61 -18.30 -41.73
CA LYS A 293 4.19 -19.66 -41.41
C LYS A 293 4.13 -19.91 -39.89
N ALA A 294 3.15 -20.68 -39.51
CA ALA A 294 2.98 -21.32 -38.22
C ALA A 294 4.17 -22.23 -37.86
N SER A 295 4.59 -22.21 -36.61
CA SER A 295 5.54 -23.16 -36.03
C SER A 295 4.80 -24.24 -35.23
N PRO A 296 5.29 -25.48 -35.25
CA PRO A 296 4.53 -26.63 -34.79
C PRO A 296 4.71 -26.95 -33.31
N ASN A 297 3.64 -27.51 -32.75
CA ASN A 297 3.52 -28.30 -31.53
C ASN A 297 4.80 -29.06 -31.13
N ARG A 298 5.26 -28.90 -29.90
CA ARG A 298 6.11 -29.86 -29.21
C ARG A 298 5.35 -30.57 -28.10
N LYS A 299 5.14 -31.84 -28.39
CA LYS A 299 4.56 -32.89 -27.54
C LYS A 299 5.37 -33.09 -26.26
N ALA A 300 4.61 -33.47 -25.25
CA ALA A 300 4.98 -34.06 -23.99
C ALA A 300 6.09 -35.14 -24.08
N LEU A 301 6.94 -35.15 -23.07
CA LEU A 301 7.68 -36.34 -22.66
C LEU A 301 7.61 -36.46 -21.13
N SER A 302 6.82 -37.46 -20.74
CA SER A 302 6.80 -38.07 -19.44
C SER A 302 8.12 -38.75 -19.15
N ARG A 303 8.69 -38.61 -17.96
CA ARG A 303 9.61 -39.61 -17.43
C ARG A 303 9.27 -39.88 -15.97
N LYS A 304 8.88 -41.12 -15.79
CA LYS A 304 8.70 -41.92 -14.58
C LYS A 304 10.06 -42.28 -13.96
N ALA A 305 9.97 -42.65 -12.70
CA ALA A 305 10.80 -43.57 -11.91
C ALA A 305 12.05 -42.92 -11.29
N SER A 306 12.45 -43.23 -10.07
CA SER A 306 12.32 -44.43 -9.20
C SER A 306 12.85 -44.05 -7.80
N ARG A 307 12.16 -44.47 -6.75
CA ARG A 307 12.56 -45.49 -5.76
C ARG A 307 14.00 -45.43 -5.18
N GLY A 308 14.02 -45.39 -3.88
CA GLY A 308 15.04 -46.03 -3.04
C GLY A 308 15.68 -45.06 -2.06
N GLY A 309 15.47 -45.27 -0.77
CA GLY A 309 16.42 -45.81 0.13
C GLY A 309 16.23 -45.31 1.56
N THR A 310 15.63 -46.12 2.35
CA THR A 310 15.70 -46.14 3.82
C THR A 310 17.14 -46.10 4.33
N ARG A 311 17.48 -45.27 5.31
CA ARG A 311 18.50 -45.61 6.31
C ARG A 311 18.17 -45.01 7.66
N LYS A 312 17.82 -45.92 8.56
CA LYS A 312 17.85 -45.74 10.02
C LYS A 312 19.28 -45.56 10.47
N GLY A 313 19.52 -44.62 11.36
CA GLY A 313 20.76 -44.49 12.11
C GLY A 313 20.45 -43.97 13.53
N LYS A 314 20.28 -44.92 14.47
CA LYS A 314 20.42 -44.68 15.93
C LYS A 314 21.86 -44.42 16.25
N LEU A 315 22.14 -43.55 17.22
CA LEU A 315 23.18 -43.55 18.25
C LEU A 315 22.92 -42.31 19.10
N SER A 316 22.51 -42.42 20.35
CA SER A 316 23.18 -42.66 21.65
C SER A 316 24.52 -41.93 21.80
N ILE A 317 24.53 -40.90 22.52
CA ILE A 317 25.11 -40.62 23.84
C ILE A 317 24.76 -39.17 24.18
#